data_b07b0697911d01fb3a03b0031a31ef71
#
_entry.id   b07b0697911d01fb3a03b0031a31ef71
#
_cell.length_a   1.000
_cell.length_b   1.000
_cell.length_c   1.000
_cell.angle_alpha   90.00
_cell.angle_beta   90.00
_cell.angle_gamma   90.00
#
_symmetry.space_group_name_H-M   'P 1'
#
loop_
_entity.id
_entity.type
_entity.pdbx_description
1 polymer ?
#
loop_
_entity_poly.entity_id
_entity_poly.type
_entity_poly.pdbx_seq_one_letter_code
_entity_poly.pdbx_strand_id
1 'polypeptide(L)'
;ITHGDAQYQWLKRTLAQSPAKYKFVFAHHVLGTQRGGIDVARLYEWGGQSPNGNYDFATQRPTWAMPIHQLLAANHVTIFFQGHDHIWVHQQLDGVTYQTLPEPADPNYSLFNADAYATGDKFPNAGYARVTVGPTGVKVEYVRSWLPKDELPGKTTGTVAFSYTIP
;
A
#
# COMPACT_ATOMS: atom_id res chain seq x y z
N ILE A 1 6.43 -13.13 -10.08
CA ILE A 1 6.93 -11.74 -10.19
C ILE A 1 7.86 -11.52 -9.02
N THR A 2 9.03 -10.99 -9.27
CA THR A 2 10.06 -10.67 -8.27
C THR A 2 10.70 -9.34 -8.58
N HIS A 3 11.08 -8.59 -7.54
CA HIS A 3 11.81 -7.34 -7.70
C HIS A 3 13.28 -7.55 -8.10
N GLY A 4 13.83 -8.75 -7.87
CA GLY A 4 15.21 -9.08 -8.15
C GLY A 4 16.21 -8.47 -7.15
N ASP A 5 17.42 -9.03 -7.14
CA ASP A 5 18.47 -8.66 -6.16
C ASP A 5 18.88 -7.20 -6.23
N ALA A 6 19.07 -6.68 -7.43
CA ALA A 6 19.53 -5.29 -7.61
C ALA A 6 18.54 -4.29 -6.99
N GLN A 7 17.25 -4.50 -7.20
CA GLN A 7 16.21 -3.63 -6.66
C GLN A 7 16.08 -3.77 -5.13
N TYR A 8 16.15 -5.00 -4.62
CA TYR A 8 16.15 -5.24 -3.18
C TYR A 8 17.33 -4.56 -2.48
N GLN A 9 18.55 -4.73 -3.01
CA GLN A 9 19.75 -4.12 -2.43
C GLN A 9 19.70 -2.59 -2.51
N TRP A 10 19.15 -2.04 -3.60
CA TRP A 10 18.89 -0.61 -3.71
C TRP A 10 17.92 -0.13 -2.62
N LEU A 11 16.77 -0.78 -2.46
CA LEU A 11 15.76 -0.44 -1.45
C LEU A 11 16.36 -0.49 -0.04
N LYS A 12 17.06 -1.58 0.28
CA LYS A 12 17.74 -1.77 1.57
C LYS A 12 18.69 -0.63 1.89
N ARG A 13 19.58 -0.28 0.95
CA ARG A 13 20.54 0.83 1.15
C ARG A 13 19.84 2.17 1.28
N THR A 14 18.86 2.44 0.42
CA THR A 14 18.13 3.72 0.42
C THR A 14 17.39 3.94 1.74
N LEU A 15 16.69 2.93 2.23
CA LEU A 15 15.97 3.03 3.50
C LEU A 15 16.91 3.19 4.70
N ALA A 16 18.00 2.40 4.75
CA ALA A 16 18.97 2.45 5.84
C ALA A 16 19.74 3.78 5.91
N GLN A 17 19.99 4.41 4.77
CA GLN A 17 20.72 5.67 4.69
C GLN A 17 19.83 6.91 4.82
N SER A 18 18.53 6.77 4.71
CA SER A 18 17.60 7.89 4.75
C SER A 18 17.45 8.46 6.17
N PRO A 19 17.81 9.73 6.42
CA PRO A 19 17.55 10.41 7.71
C PRO A 19 16.14 10.98 7.80
N ALA A 20 15.27 10.77 6.80
CA ALA A 20 13.96 11.36 6.74
C ALA A 20 13.07 10.84 7.87
N LYS A 21 12.33 11.75 8.53
CA LYS A 21 11.32 11.39 9.54
C LYS A 21 10.22 10.52 8.92
N TYR A 22 9.74 10.89 7.74
CA TYR A 22 8.70 10.16 7.02
C TYR A 22 9.28 9.54 5.76
N LYS A 23 9.04 8.25 5.56
CA LYS A 23 9.53 7.48 4.41
C LYS A 23 8.34 6.89 3.67
N PHE A 24 8.25 7.17 2.39
CA PHE A 24 7.19 6.66 1.51
C PHE A 24 7.78 5.72 0.49
N VAL A 25 7.17 4.56 0.32
CA VAL A 25 7.53 3.57 -0.70
C VAL A 25 6.34 3.39 -1.62
N PHE A 26 6.60 3.30 -2.91
CA PHE A 26 5.57 3.13 -3.94
C PHE A 26 5.87 1.87 -4.75
N ALA A 27 4.85 1.05 -4.93
CA ALA A 27 4.89 -0.09 -5.84
C ALA A 27 3.52 -0.26 -6.53
N HIS A 28 3.52 -0.79 -7.74
CA HIS A 28 2.25 -1.01 -8.43
C HIS A 28 1.45 -2.15 -7.77
N HIS A 29 2.11 -3.29 -7.55
CA HIS A 29 1.44 -4.45 -6.96
C HIS A 29 1.26 -4.31 -5.45
N VAL A 30 0.17 -4.88 -4.96
CA VAL A 30 -0.10 -4.97 -3.53
C VAL A 30 0.91 -5.90 -2.84
N LEU A 31 1.09 -5.70 -1.55
CA LEU A 31 1.91 -6.56 -0.69
C LEU A 31 1.51 -8.03 -0.86
N GLY A 32 2.51 -8.92 -0.95
CA GLY A 32 2.29 -10.35 -1.17
C GLY A 32 2.08 -10.75 -2.64
N THR A 33 2.06 -9.79 -3.57
CA THR A 33 1.81 -10.00 -5.01
C THR A 33 0.48 -10.69 -5.35
N GLN A 34 -0.43 -10.69 -4.40
CA GLN A 34 -1.82 -11.16 -4.55
C GLN A 34 -2.76 -10.08 -3.99
N ARG A 35 -4.05 -10.19 -4.26
CA ARG A 35 -5.04 -9.30 -3.66
C ARG A 35 -5.13 -9.53 -2.16
N GLY A 36 -5.56 -8.50 -1.39
CA GLY A 36 -5.76 -8.59 0.05
C GLY A 36 -4.75 -7.82 0.89
N GLY A 37 -3.69 -7.28 0.30
CA GLY A 37 -2.71 -6.45 1.01
C GLY A 37 -2.07 -7.18 2.18
N ILE A 38 -2.21 -6.68 3.42
CA ILE A 38 -1.56 -7.27 4.60
C ILE A 38 -2.04 -8.70 4.93
N ASP A 39 -3.22 -9.10 4.47
CA ASP A 39 -3.75 -10.45 4.72
C ASP A 39 -2.88 -11.54 4.04
N VAL A 40 -2.15 -11.15 3.00
CA VAL A 40 -1.20 -12.02 2.28
C VAL A 40 0.26 -11.59 2.42
N ALA A 41 0.55 -10.66 3.32
CA ALA A 41 1.89 -10.11 3.55
C ALA A 41 2.94 -11.17 3.93
N ARG A 42 2.50 -12.31 4.50
CA ARG A 42 3.39 -13.41 4.87
C ARG A 42 3.99 -14.15 3.68
N LEU A 43 3.44 -13.97 2.47
CA LEU A 43 3.78 -14.80 1.31
C LEU A 43 5.00 -14.28 0.54
N TYR A 44 5.72 -15.24 -0.06
CA TYR A 44 6.82 -15.03 -1.00
C TYR A 44 7.92 -14.09 -0.45
N GLU A 45 8.46 -13.24 -1.31
CA GLU A 45 9.52 -12.29 -0.95
C GLU A 45 9.07 -11.20 0.04
N TRP A 46 7.76 -11.04 0.24
CA TRP A 46 7.22 -10.07 1.19
C TRP A 46 7.30 -10.54 2.64
N GLY A 47 6.97 -11.80 2.91
CA GLY A 47 6.95 -12.36 4.27
C GLY A 47 7.73 -13.66 4.44
N GLY A 48 8.21 -14.26 3.37
CA GLY A 48 9.11 -15.43 3.39
C GLY A 48 8.43 -16.79 3.39
N GLN A 49 7.10 -16.85 3.39
CA GLN A 49 6.36 -18.11 3.36
C GLN A 49 5.93 -18.47 1.94
N SER A 50 5.96 -19.74 1.62
CA SER A 50 5.28 -20.29 0.46
C SER A 50 3.78 -20.50 0.73
N PRO A 51 2.93 -20.68 -0.30
CA PRO A 51 1.48 -20.85 -0.12
C PRO A 51 1.07 -22.02 0.78
N ASN A 52 1.91 -23.05 0.89
CA ASN A 52 1.70 -24.20 1.79
C ASN A 52 2.06 -23.91 3.25
N GLY A 53 2.48 -22.69 3.57
CA GLY A 53 2.83 -22.25 4.93
C GLY A 53 4.28 -22.50 5.36
N ASN A 54 5.10 -23.15 4.53
CA ASN A 54 6.51 -23.35 4.86
C ASN A 54 7.29 -22.03 4.76
N TYR A 55 8.19 -21.80 5.70
CA TYR A 55 9.13 -20.67 5.62
C TYR A 55 10.38 -21.12 4.87
N ASP A 56 10.51 -20.69 3.63
CA ASP A 56 11.60 -21.08 2.72
C ASP A 56 12.39 -19.88 2.16
N PHE A 57 12.25 -18.72 2.81
CA PHE A 57 12.84 -17.46 2.36
C PHE A 57 14.33 -17.54 2.06
N ALA A 58 15.12 -18.11 2.96
CA ALA A 58 16.57 -18.20 2.79
C ALA A 58 16.99 -19.03 1.56
N THR A 59 16.17 -20.02 1.20
CA THR A 59 16.38 -20.82 0.00
C THR A 59 15.98 -20.06 -1.27
N GLN A 60 14.86 -19.35 -1.23
CA GLN A 60 14.33 -18.62 -2.37
C GLN A 60 15.07 -17.29 -2.62
N ARG A 61 15.61 -16.67 -1.57
CA ARG A 61 16.30 -15.38 -1.59
C ARG A 61 17.58 -15.40 -0.75
N PRO A 62 18.59 -16.21 -1.14
CA PRO A 62 19.77 -16.44 -0.31
C PRO A 62 20.64 -15.18 -0.12
N THR A 63 20.50 -14.18 -0.99
CA THR A 63 21.23 -12.91 -0.92
C THR A 63 20.49 -11.79 -0.18
N TRP A 64 19.23 -12.04 0.24
CA TRP A 64 18.41 -11.05 0.93
C TRP A 64 18.49 -11.24 2.44
N ALA A 65 18.70 -10.13 3.16
CA ALA A 65 18.86 -10.19 4.62
C ALA A 65 17.55 -10.57 5.33
N MET A 66 16.40 -10.14 4.79
CA MET A 66 15.07 -10.37 5.35
C MET A 66 14.00 -10.12 4.28
N PRO A 67 12.76 -10.62 4.48
CA PRO A 67 11.63 -10.29 3.62
C PRO A 67 11.34 -8.80 3.54
N ILE A 68 10.71 -8.37 2.45
CA ILE A 68 10.48 -6.94 2.16
C ILE A 68 9.64 -6.28 3.26
N HIS A 69 8.57 -6.91 3.72
CA HIS A 69 7.76 -6.34 4.81
C HIS A 69 8.60 -6.07 6.07
N GLN A 70 9.45 -7.03 6.47
CA GLN A 70 10.34 -6.85 7.62
C GLN A 70 11.35 -5.73 7.37
N LEU A 71 11.86 -5.61 6.13
CA LEU A 71 12.75 -4.52 5.76
C LEU A 71 12.08 -3.15 5.90
N LEU A 72 10.82 -3.03 5.47
CA LEU A 72 10.04 -1.79 5.61
C LEU A 72 9.82 -1.44 7.08
N ALA A 73 9.39 -2.40 7.90
CA ALA A 73 9.14 -2.22 9.33
C ALA A 73 10.43 -1.85 10.09
N ALA A 74 11.53 -2.57 9.86
CA ALA A 74 12.82 -2.31 10.50
C ALA A 74 13.41 -0.93 10.17
N ASN A 75 13.04 -0.34 9.04
CA ASN A 75 13.48 0.99 8.63
C ASN A 75 12.44 2.09 8.87
N HIS A 76 11.38 1.80 9.61
CA HIS A 76 10.31 2.74 9.95
C HIS A 76 9.71 3.42 8.71
N VAL A 77 9.37 2.63 7.71
CA VAL A 77 8.61 3.14 6.56
C VAL A 77 7.25 3.59 7.04
N THR A 78 6.90 4.82 6.74
CA THR A 78 5.66 5.45 7.19
C THR A 78 4.47 4.91 6.41
N ILE A 79 4.55 4.94 5.07
CA ILE A 79 3.49 4.45 4.19
C ILE A 79 4.10 3.69 3.02
N PHE A 80 3.53 2.53 2.74
CA PHE A 80 3.71 1.81 1.49
C PHE A 80 2.46 2.01 0.64
N PHE A 81 2.59 2.79 -0.43
CA PHE A 81 1.53 3.00 -1.40
C PHE A 81 1.55 1.89 -2.45
N GLN A 82 0.40 1.29 -2.69
CA GLN A 82 0.22 0.19 -3.62
C GLN A 82 -1.04 0.41 -4.47
N GLY A 83 -1.12 -0.21 -5.64
CA GLY A 83 -2.22 -0.06 -6.58
C GLY A 83 -2.82 -1.40 -6.97
N HIS A 84 -3.05 -1.62 -8.26
CA HIS A 84 -3.51 -2.85 -8.90
C HIS A 84 -4.98 -3.22 -8.64
N ASP A 85 -5.49 -3.08 -7.43
CA ASP A 85 -6.81 -3.58 -7.05
C ASP A 85 -7.95 -2.57 -7.28
N HIS A 86 -7.62 -1.36 -7.72
CA HIS A 86 -8.58 -0.32 -8.12
C HIS A 86 -9.61 0.05 -7.05
N ILE A 87 -9.21 0.00 -5.78
CA ILE A 87 -10.03 0.47 -4.65
C ILE A 87 -9.16 1.21 -3.64
N TRP A 88 -9.77 2.00 -2.80
CA TRP A 88 -9.12 2.52 -1.61
C TRP A 88 -9.17 1.50 -0.49
N VAL A 89 -8.00 1.09 0.04
CA VAL A 89 -7.94 0.30 1.27
C VAL A 89 -6.82 0.84 2.16
N HIS A 90 -7.16 1.18 3.39
CA HIS A 90 -6.22 1.57 4.43
C HIS A 90 -6.02 0.41 5.41
N GLN A 91 -4.80 -0.08 5.53
CA GLN A 91 -4.41 -1.16 6.43
C GLN A 91 -3.15 -0.80 7.19
N GLN A 92 -2.87 -1.48 8.30
CA GLN A 92 -1.63 -1.31 9.08
C GLN A 92 -1.07 -2.66 9.49
N LEU A 93 0.26 -2.80 9.42
CA LEU A 93 0.98 -3.99 9.88
C LEU A 93 2.37 -3.58 10.38
N ASP A 94 2.72 -3.98 11.59
CA ASP A 94 4.03 -3.76 12.22
C ASP A 94 4.54 -2.30 12.12
N GLY A 95 3.65 -1.33 12.33
CA GLY A 95 3.97 0.10 12.30
C GLY A 95 4.05 0.72 10.89
N VAL A 96 3.86 -0.06 9.84
CA VAL A 96 3.79 0.42 8.46
C VAL A 96 2.33 0.57 8.04
N THR A 97 1.97 1.72 7.49
CA THR A 97 0.68 1.92 6.83
C THR A 97 0.74 1.39 5.39
N TYR A 98 -0.18 0.53 5.02
CA TYR A 98 -0.37 0.02 3.66
C TYR A 98 -1.59 0.68 3.04
N GLN A 99 -1.35 1.52 2.03
CA GLN A 99 -2.39 2.28 1.36
C GLN A 99 -2.58 1.78 -0.06
N THR A 100 -3.62 0.99 -0.28
CA THR A 100 -4.06 0.63 -1.63
C THR A 100 -4.80 1.80 -2.25
N LEU A 101 -4.39 2.17 -3.46
CA LEU A 101 -4.89 3.34 -4.17
C LEU A 101 -5.97 2.95 -5.17
N PRO A 102 -7.05 3.74 -5.29
CA PRO A 102 -8.05 3.58 -6.32
C PRO A 102 -7.52 4.01 -7.69
N GLU A 103 -8.21 3.64 -8.74
CA GLU A 103 -8.03 4.23 -10.04
C GLU A 103 -8.79 5.57 -10.10
N PRO A 104 -8.13 6.69 -10.49
CA PRO A 104 -8.76 8.00 -10.41
C PRO A 104 -9.85 8.25 -11.46
N ALA A 105 -9.88 7.47 -12.55
CA ALA A 105 -10.77 7.66 -13.68
C ALA A 105 -11.71 6.47 -13.96
N ASP A 106 -11.77 5.47 -13.09
CA ASP A 106 -12.65 4.31 -13.27
C ASP A 106 -14.11 4.69 -13.04
N PRO A 107 -14.97 4.62 -14.08
CA PRO A 107 -16.38 5.01 -13.97
C PRO A 107 -17.27 3.98 -13.29
N ASN A 108 -16.73 2.85 -12.82
CA ASN A 108 -17.54 1.83 -12.15
C ASN A 108 -17.94 2.24 -10.72
N TYR A 109 -17.17 3.12 -10.07
CA TYR A 109 -17.42 3.60 -8.71
C TYR A 109 -17.74 2.50 -7.70
N SER A 110 -17.17 1.31 -7.85
CA SER A 110 -17.51 0.12 -7.10
C SER A 110 -16.44 -0.28 -6.09
N LEU A 111 -16.80 -1.17 -5.18
CA LEU A 111 -15.90 -1.88 -4.27
C LEU A 111 -15.30 -3.12 -4.96
N PHE A 112 -14.85 -2.97 -6.19
CA PHE A 112 -14.24 -4.03 -6.96
C PHE A 112 -13.03 -4.62 -6.22
N ASN A 113 -12.94 -5.94 -6.11
CA ASN A 113 -11.91 -6.67 -5.36
C ASN A 113 -11.92 -6.48 -3.81
N ALA A 114 -12.90 -5.83 -3.22
CA ALA A 114 -12.94 -5.60 -1.78
C ALA A 114 -13.09 -6.88 -0.94
N ASP A 115 -13.63 -7.94 -1.53
CA ASP A 115 -13.79 -9.27 -0.93
C ASP A 115 -12.44 -9.96 -0.65
N ALA A 116 -11.38 -9.59 -1.37
CA ALA A 116 -10.03 -10.08 -1.11
C ALA A 116 -9.41 -9.53 0.19
N TYR A 117 -9.97 -8.47 0.75
CA TYR A 117 -9.44 -7.79 1.94
C TYR A 117 -10.29 -8.15 3.17
N ALA A 118 -9.74 -8.97 4.06
CA ALA A 118 -10.40 -9.33 5.31
C ALA A 118 -10.46 -8.12 6.27
N THR A 119 -9.45 -7.25 6.24
CA THR A 119 -9.29 -6.12 7.16
C THR A 119 -9.11 -4.78 6.43
N GLY A 120 -9.22 -3.67 7.17
CA GLY A 120 -8.98 -2.31 6.69
C GLY A 120 -10.23 -1.51 6.31
N ASP A 121 -10.03 -0.19 6.20
CA ASP A 121 -11.06 0.75 5.77
C ASP A 121 -11.14 0.75 4.25
N LYS A 122 -12.28 0.30 3.70
CA LYS A 122 -12.47 0.07 2.26
C LYS A 122 -13.46 1.07 1.67
N PHE A 123 -13.06 1.72 0.57
CA PHE A 123 -13.94 2.66 -0.15
C PHE A 123 -13.86 2.40 -1.67
N PRO A 124 -14.97 2.61 -2.39
CA PRO A 124 -15.04 2.35 -3.82
C PRO A 124 -14.23 3.35 -4.65
N ASN A 125 -13.94 2.99 -5.91
CA ASN A 125 -13.48 3.91 -6.95
C ASN A 125 -14.52 5.05 -7.17
N ALA A 126 -14.21 6.14 -7.82
CA ALA A 126 -12.91 6.60 -8.28
C ALA A 126 -12.37 7.70 -7.36
N GLY A 127 -11.08 7.95 -7.43
CA GLY A 127 -10.49 9.00 -6.62
C GLY A 127 -8.97 8.91 -6.55
N TYR A 128 -8.38 9.75 -5.73
CA TYR A 128 -6.93 9.81 -5.52
C TYR A 128 -6.57 10.09 -4.07
N ALA A 129 -5.33 9.79 -3.69
CA ALA A 129 -4.79 10.17 -2.40
C ALA A 129 -4.20 11.58 -2.45
N ARG A 130 -4.61 12.43 -1.50
CA ARG A 130 -3.93 13.69 -1.21
C ARG A 130 -3.13 13.52 0.06
N VAL A 131 -1.81 13.72 -0.03
CA VAL A 131 -0.89 13.57 1.11
C VAL A 131 -0.34 14.95 1.48
N THR A 132 -0.52 15.33 2.73
CA THR A 132 0.04 16.56 3.30
C THR A 132 1.05 16.19 4.37
N VAL A 133 2.29 16.61 4.19
CA VAL A 133 3.40 16.34 5.12
C VAL A 133 3.73 17.62 5.89
N GLY A 134 3.71 17.53 7.20
CA GLY A 134 4.06 18.64 8.09
C GLY A 134 5.05 18.20 9.18
N PRO A 135 5.56 19.14 9.98
CA PRO A 135 6.50 18.82 11.07
C PRO A 135 5.91 17.87 12.12
N THR A 136 4.60 17.90 12.30
CA THR A 136 3.87 17.16 13.34
C THR A 136 3.16 15.90 12.84
N GLY A 137 3.16 15.63 11.52
CA GLY A 137 2.50 14.45 10.99
C GLY A 137 2.31 14.44 9.48
N VAL A 138 1.80 13.30 9.02
CA VAL A 138 1.39 13.07 7.64
C VAL A 138 -0.11 12.86 7.63
N LYS A 139 -0.85 13.75 6.96
CA LYS A 139 -2.28 13.58 6.71
C LYS A 139 -2.49 12.96 5.34
N VAL A 140 -3.28 11.91 5.25
CA VAL A 140 -3.68 11.27 3.99
C VAL A 140 -5.18 11.35 3.86
N GLU A 141 -5.65 11.82 2.71
CA GLU A 141 -7.06 12.00 2.41
C GLU A 141 -7.43 11.23 1.14
N TYR A 142 -8.52 10.51 1.18
CA TYR A 142 -9.16 9.96 0.00
C TYR A 142 -10.08 11.02 -0.62
N VAL A 143 -9.68 11.55 -1.75
CA VAL A 143 -10.45 12.55 -2.48
C VAL A 143 -11.17 11.87 -3.64
N ARG A 144 -12.50 11.95 -3.66
CA ARG A 144 -13.32 11.35 -4.72
C ARG A 144 -13.22 12.12 -6.02
N SER A 145 -13.24 11.38 -7.12
CA SER A 145 -13.41 11.94 -8.47
C SER A 145 -14.62 11.30 -9.16
N TRP A 146 -15.34 12.11 -9.92
CA TRP A 146 -16.52 11.71 -10.66
C TRP A 146 -16.41 12.26 -12.08
N LEU A 147 -16.85 11.51 -13.07
CA LEU A 147 -17.01 12.09 -14.39
C LEU A 147 -18.08 13.18 -14.33
N PRO A 148 -17.98 14.27 -15.11
CA PRO A 148 -18.95 15.37 -15.07
C PRO A 148 -20.42 14.92 -15.22
N LYS A 149 -20.66 13.91 -16.06
CA LYS A 149 -22.00 13.33 -16.28
C LYS A 149 -22.56 12.55 -15.08
N ASP A 150 -21.70 12.14 -14.13
CA ASP A 150 -22.03 11.30 -13.00
C ASP A 150 -22.05 12.10 -11.69
N GLU A 151 -21.74 13.40 -11.74
CA GLU A 151 -21.84 14.28 -10.57
C GLU A 151 -23.30 14.54 -10.21
N LEU A 152 -23.61 14.42 -8.93
CA LEU A 152 -24.95 14.61 -8.34
C LEU A 152 -24.79 15.27 -6.96
N PRO A 153 -25.86 15.82 -6.35
CA PRO A 153 -25.83 16.25 -4.97
C PRO A 153 -25.29 15.13 -4.05
N GLY A 154 -24.21 15.39 -3.32
CA GLY A 154 -23.49 14.43 -2.48
C GLY A 154 -22.48 13.55 -3.21
N LYS A 155 -22.32 13.67 -4.52
CA LYS A 155 -21.31 12.98 -5.34
C LYS A 155 -20.57 14.00 -6.20
N THR A 156 -19.70 14.76 -5.58
CA THR A 156 -18.96 15.86 -6.23
C THR A 156 -17.46 15.57 -6.20
N THR A 157 -16.81 15.79 -7.34
CA THR A 157 -15.33 15.74 -7.44
C THR A 157 -14.70 16.69 -6.44
N GLY A 158 -13.66 16.22 -5.75
CA GLY A 158 -12.99 16.96 -4.69
C GLY A 158 -13.50 16.68 -3.28
N THR A 159 -14.61 15.93 -3.13
CA THR A 159 -15.12 15.53 -1.81
C THR A 159 -14.16 14.55 -1.13
N VAL A 160 -13.82 14.81 0.13
CA VAL A 160 -13.03 13.90 0.97
C VAL A 160 -13.94 12.82 1.55
N ALA A 161 -13.72 11.58 1.17
CA ALA A 161 -14.49 10.42 1.63
C ALA A 161 -13.91 9.79 2.90
N PHE A 162 -12.59 9.89 3.08
CA PHE A 162 -11.89 9.31 4.23
C PHE A 162 -10.59 10.09 4.48
N SER A 163 -10.14 10.11 5.72
CA SER A 163 -8.82 10.65 6.05
C SER A 163 -8.26 10.04 7.33
N TYR A 164 -6.93 9.98 7.39
CA TYR A 164 -6.20 9.61 8.60
C TYR A 164 -4.93 10.44 8.74
N THR A 165 -4.34 10.42 9.95
CA THR A 165 -3.10 11.15 10.25
C THR A 165 -2.12 10.20 10.94
N ILE A 166 -0.86 10.25 10.54
CA ILE A 166 0.27 9.56 11.18
C ILE A 166 1.13 10.66 11.83
N PRO A 167 1.42 10.57 13.15
CA PRO A 167 2.19 11.58 13.88
C PRO A 167 3.67 11.67 13.49
#